data_eea6599e4adb298905a3556bfe7337bf
#
_entry.id   eea6599e4adb298905a3556bfe7337bf
#
_cell.length_a   1.000
_cell.length_b   1.000
_cell.length_c   1.000
_cell.angle_alpha   90.00
_cell.angle_beta   90.00
_cell.angle_gamma   90.00
#
_symmetry.space_group_name_H-M   'P 1'
#
loop_
_entity.id
_entity.type
_entity.pdbx_description
1 polymer ?
#
loop_
_entity_poly.entity_id
_entity_poly.type
_entity_poly.pdbx_seq_one_letter_code
_entity_poly.pdbx_strand_id
1 'polypeptide(L)'
;MQYVSTRGGVPAATYTEIILQGLAKDGGLFVPVQYPQVSKETLKSWRGLNYAQLATAVTALFAKDMNRSTIAHLCESTYTSETYDHGREGTDFSKIVPLVWLDKEVGILESVSYTHLTLPTNS
;
A
#
# COMPACT_ATOMS: atom_id res chain seq x y z
N MET A 1 -14.25 -9.89 -0.13
CA MET A 1 -13.05 -10.10 -0.99
C MET A 1 -12.28 -11.29 -0.45
N GLN A 2 -12.01 -12.27 -1.27
CA GLN A 2 -11.21 -13.43 -0.94
C GLN A 2 -9.85 -13.35 -1.61
N TYR A 3 -8.86 -13.93 -0.96
CA TYR A 3 -7.48 -14.01 -1.43
C TYR A 3 -7.04 -15.46 -1.57
N VAL A 4 -6.32 -15.76 -2.62
CA VAL A 4 -5.81 -17.11 -2.92
C VAL A 4 -4.30 -17.09 -3.07
N SER A 5 -3.68 -18.22 -2.75
CA SER A 5 -2.25 -18.39 -3.01
C SER A 5 -1.97 -18.52 -4.50
N THR A 6 -0.90 -17.92 -4.95
CA THR A 6 -0.41 -18.08 -6.34
C THR A 6 -0.07 -19.52 -6.69
N ARG A 7 0.16 -20.38 -5.69
CA ARG A 7 0.40 -21.82 -5.85
C ARG A 7 -0.83 -22.68 -5.67
N GLY A 8 -1.93 -22.10 -5.15
CA GLY A 8 -3.21 -22.77 -5.02
C GLY A 8 -3.29 -23.89 -3.97
N GLY A 9 -2.28 -24.03 -3.11
CA GLY A 9 -2.20 -25.12 -2.14
C GLY A 9 -2.78 -24.83 -0.76
N VAL A 10 -3.40 -23.67 -0.57
CA VAL A 10 -4.02 -23.26 0.70
C VAL A 10 -5.45 -22.75 0.47
N PRO A 11 -6.33 -22.83 1.49
CA PRO A 11 -7.69 -22.27 1.39
C PRO A 11 -7.68 -20.77 1.15
N ALA A 12 -8.72 -20.27 0.50
CA ALA A 12 -8.97 -18.83 0.37
C ALA A 12 -9.15 -18.19 1.75
N ALA A 13 -8.67 -16.96 1.90
CA ALA A 13 -8.65 -16.24 3.16
C ALA A 13 -9.06 -14.78 2.99
N THR A 14 -9.43 -14.11 4.08
CA THR A 14 -9.77 -12.69 4.09
C THR A 14 -8.50 -11.82 4.12
N TYR A 15 -8.66 -10.52 3.90
CA TYR A 15 -7.53 -9.59 3.93
C TYR A 15 -6.80 -9.57 5.28
N THR A 16 -7.54 -9.51 6.40
CA THR A 16 -6.93 -9.52 7.73
C THR A 16 -6.21 -10.82 8.04
N GLU A 17 -6.74 -11.94 7.61
CA GLU A 17 -6.08 -13.25 7.77
C GLU A 17 -4.76 -13.32 7.02
N ILE A 18 -4.72 -12.84 5.77
CA ILE A 18 -3.48 -12.89 4.98
C ILE A 18 -2.41 -11.93 5.48
N ILE A 19 -2.79 -10.76 6.01
CA ILE A 19 -1.84 -9.82 6.62
C ILE A 19 -1.16 -10.46 7.83
N LEU A 20 -1.91 -11.13 8.68
CA LEU A 20 -1.37 -11.81 9.86
C LEU A 20 -0.51 -13.01 9.49
N GLN A 21 -0.85 -13.69 8.41
CA GLN A 21 -0.11 -14.85 7.95
C GLN A 21 1.16 -14.49 7.18
N GLY A 22 1.15 -13.39 6.42
CA GLY A 22 2.23 -12.99 5.52
C GLY A 22 2.25 -13.84 4.25
N LEU A 23 3.26 -14.69 4.09
CA LEU A 23 3.33 -15.63 2.97
C LEU A 23 2.37 -16.80 3.17
N ALA A 24 1.86 -17.36 2.08
CA ALA A 24 1.07 -18.56 2.13
C ALA A 24 1.93 -19.77 2.58
N LYS A 25 1.31 -20.71 3.29
CA LYS A 25 2.01 -21.90 3.83
C LYS A 25 2.60 -22.80 2.74
N ASP A 26 2.08 -22.71 1.51
CA ASP A 26 2.61 -23.43 0.34
C ASP A 26 3.79 -22.70 -0.33
N GLY A 27 4.24 -21.58 0.24
CA GLY A 27 5.30 -20.73 -0.30
C GLY A 27 4.86 -19.75 -1.38
N GLY A 28 3.56 -19.70 -1.69
CA GLY A 28 2.99 -18.73 -2.63
C GLY A 28 2.76 -17.35 -2.00
N LEU A 29 2.39 -16.41 -2.85
CA LEU A 29 1.91 -15.10 -2.45
C LEU A 29 0.38 -15.08 -2.46
N PHE A 30 -0.21 -14.28 -1.60
CA PHE A 30 -1.65 -14.07 -1.64
C PHE A 30 -2.01 -12.97 -2.63
N VAL A 31 -2.94 -13.27 -3.51
CA VAL A 31 -3.52 -12.33 -4.48
C VAL A 31 -5.04 -12.34 -4.37
N PRO A 32 -5.72 -11.21 -4.63
CA PRO A 32 -7.18 -11.20 -4.61
C PRO A 32 -7.73 -12.08 -5.73
N VAL A 33 -8.84 -12.75 -5.46
CA VAL A 33 -9.55 -13.56 -6.47
C VAL A 33 -9.99 -12.69 -7.65
N GLN A 34 -10.35 -11.44 -7.37
CA GLN A 34 -10.72 -10.47 -8.39
C GLN A 34 -10.15 -9.10 -8.04
N TYR A 35 -9.46 -8.48 -8.99
CA TYR A 35 -8.94 -7.12 -8.79
C TYR A 35 -10.07 -6.10 -8.87
N PRO A 36 -10.13 -5.17 -7.89
CA PRO A 36 -11.11 -4.08 -7.92
C PRO A 36 -10.95 -3.23 -9.18
N GLN A 37 -12.08 -2.84 -9.76
CA GLN A 37 -12.09 -1.90 -10.89
C GLN A 37 -12.35 -0.49 -10.38
N VAL A 38 -11.58 0.46 -10.87
CA VAL A 38 -11.70 1.87 -10.49
C VAL A 38 -12.11 2.67 -11.72
N SER A 39 -13.23 3.39 -11.62
CA SER A 39 -13.73 4.21 -12.72
C SER A 39 -12.88 5.47 -12.91
N LYS A 40 -12.96 6.06 -14.11
CA LYS A 40 -12.30 7.35 -14.39
C LYS A 40 -12.80 8.48 -13.48
N GLU A 41 -14.07 8.45 -13.14
CA GLU A 41 -14.70 9.41 -12.22
C GLU A 41 -14.12 9.28 -10.81
N THR A 42 -13.95 8.06 -10.32
CA THR A 42 -13.30 7.79 -9.03
C THR A 42 -11.85 8.26 -9.04
N LEU A 43 -11.08 7.96 -10.08
CA LEU A 43 -9.69 8.44 -10.22
C LEU A 43 -9.62 9.97 -10.20
N LYS A 44 -10.55 10.65 -10.87
CA LYS A 44 -10.62 12.12 -10.84
C LYS A 44 -10.92 12.65 -9.44
N SER A 45 -11.82 12.00 -8.70
CA SER A 45 -12.18 12.39 -7.34
C SER A 45 -11.01 12.26 -6.36
N TRP A 46 -10.05 11.38 -6.63
CA TRP A 46 -8.87 11.17 -5.79
C TRP A 46 -7.76 12.22 -5.96
N ARG A 47 -7.82 13.05 -7.00
CA ARG A 47 -6.77 14.04 -7.30
C ARG A 47 -6.51 15.04 -6.17
N GLY A 48 -7.53 15.36 -5.38
CA GLY A 48 -7.41 16.30 -4.26
C GLY A 48 -7.01 15.65 -2.93
N LEU A 49 -6.84 14.35 -2.88
CA LEU A 49 -6.52 13.63 -1.66
C LEU A 49 -5.02 13.74 -1.33
N ASN A 50 -4.70 13.84 -0.03
CA ASN A 50 -3.32 13.65 0.40
C ASN A 50 -2.95 12.16 0.35
N TYR A 51 -1.69 11.83 0.61
CA TYR A 51 -1.21 10.45 0.50
C TYR A 51 -1.95 9.48 1.43
N ALA A 52 -2.15 9.83 2.70
CA ALA A 52 -2.85 8.99 3.67
C ALA A 52 -4.32 8.76 3.28
N GLN A 53 -4.99 9.79 2.77
CA GLN A 53 -6.35 9.69 2.26
C GLN A 53 -6.44 8.79 1.02
N LEU A 54 -5.49 8.94 0.10
CA LEU A 54 -5.40 8.09 -1.08
C LEU A 54 -5.10 6.64 -0.71
N ALA A 55 -4.15 6.41 0.20
CA ALA A 55 -3.83 5.09 0.72
C ALA A 55 -5.06 4.44 1.37
N THR A 56 -5.86 5.20 2.11
CA THR A 56 -7.13 4.74 2.70
C THR A 56 -8.11 4.30 1.60
N ALA A 57 -8.29 5.13 0.58
CA ALA A 57 -9.22 4.84 -0.52
C ALA A 57 -8.81 3.59 -1.30
N VAL A 58 -7.53 3.43 -1.60
CA VAL A 58 -7.01 2.24 -2.31
C VAL A 58 -7.09 1.00 -1.42
N THR A 59 -6.63 1.08 -0.17
CA THR A 59 -6.65 -0.05 0.76
C THR A 59 -8.08 -0.55 1.02
N ALA A 60 -9.05 0.36 1.12
CA ALA A 60 -10.46 0.00 1.31
C ALA A 60 -11.06 -0.83 0.16
N LEU A 61 -10.47 -0.76 -1.03
CA LEU A 61 -10.89 -1.62 -2.15
C LEU A 61 -10.50 -3.08 -1.93
N PHE A 62 -9.43 -3.33 -1.21
CA PHE A 62 -8.86 -4.66 -0.97
C PHE A 62 -9.23 -5.21 0.41
N ALA A 63 -9.21 -4.37 1.43
CA ALA A 63 -9.47 -4.76 2.82
C ALA A 63 -10.96 -4.70 3.16
N LYS A 64 -11.78 -5.51 2.49
CA LYS A 64 -13.24 -5.48 2.61
C LYS A 64 -13.75 -5.95 3.98
N ASP A 65 -12.97 -6.67 4.72
CA ASP A 65 -13.27 -7.15 6.08
C ASP A 65 -12.80 -6.19 7.18
N MET A 66 -12.22 -5.05 6.80
CA MET A 66 -11.82 -3.98 7.73
C MET A 66 -12.78 -2.79 7.66
N ASN A 67 -13.01 -2.18 8.82
CA ASN A 67 -13.77 -0.93 8.89
C ASN A 67 -12.96 0.22 8.27
N ARG A 68 -13.60 1.04 7.43
CA ARG A 68 -12.94 2.16 6.76
C ARG A 68 -12.32 3.16 7.74
N SER A 69 -12.94 3.42 8.89
CA SER A 69 -12.38 4.30 9.90
C SER A 69 -11.08 3.74 10.50
N THR A 70 -10.99 2.44 10.67
CA THR A 70 -9.76 1.76 11.11
C THR A 70 -8.66 1.88 10.06
N ILE A 71 -8.98 1.66 8.79
CA ILE A 71 -8.04 1.83 7.66
C ILE A 71 -7.52 3.26 7.62
N ALA A 72 -8.42 4.25 7.73
CA ALA A 72 -8.07 5.66 7.73
C ALA A 72 -7.09 6.01 8.87
N HIS A 73 -7.40 5.56 10.09
CA HIS A 73 -6.54 5.77 11.25
C HIS A 73 -5.15 5.15 11.06
N LEU A 74 -5.08 3.94 10.56
CA LEU A 74 -3.81 3.26 10.28
C LEU A 74 -3.00 3.99 9.21
N CYS A 75 -3.64 4.43 8.13
CA CYS A 75 -2.96 5.17 7.07
C CYS A 75 -2.45 6.54 7.55
N GLU A 76 -3.26 7.27 8.30
CA GLU A 76 -2.88 8.57 8.86
C GLU A 76 -1.71 8.47 9.84
N SER A 77 -1.67 7.43 10.65
CA SER A 77 -0.58 7.21 11.61
C SER A 77 0.69 6.65 10.97
N THR A 78 0.56 5.95 9.86
CA THR A 78 1.70 5.29 9.17
C THR A 78 2.36 6.20 8.14
N TYR A 79 1.57 6.85 7.31
CA TYR A 79 2.09 7.68 6.20
C TYR A 79 2.33 9.11 6.64
N THR A 80 3.35 9.28 7.46
CA THR A 80 3.80 10.58 7.99
C THR A 80 5.21 10.88 7.48
N SER A 81 5.58 12.16 7.46
CA SER A 81 6.93 12.57 7.11
C SER A 81 7.99 11.98 8.03
N GLU A 82 7.67 11.82 9.31
CA GLU A 82 8.56 11.17 10.30
C GLU A 82 8.88 9.72 9.94
N THR A 83 7.85 8.95 9.60
CA THR A 83 8.01 7.53 9.23
C THR A 83 8.83 7.38 7.95
N TYR A 84 8.72 8.33 7.03
CA TYR A 84 9.36 8.30 5.72
C TYR A 84 10.57 9.25 5.61
N ASP A 85 11.10 9.70 6.73
CA ASP A 85 12.35 10.44 6.76
C ASP A 85 13.52 9.49 6.47
N HIS A 86 14.12 9.68 5.31
CA HIS A 86 15.23 8.84 4.84
C HIS A 86 16.60 9.40 5.20
N GLY A 87 16.66 10.49 5.96
CA GLY A 87 17.92 11.12 6.35
C GLY A 87 18.75 11.64 5.19
N ARG A 88 18.16 11.80 4.01
CA ARG A 88 18.84 12.36 2.83
C ARG A 88 18.73 13.87 2.83
N GLU A 89 19.87 14.57 2.73
CA GLU A 89 19.87 16.01 2.50
C GLU A 89 19.09 16.36 1.23
N GLY A 90 18.24 17.37 1.28
CA GLY A 90 17.45 17.83 0.14
C GLY A 90 16.22 16.98 -0.18
N THR A 91 15.86 15.99 0.65
CA THR A 91 14.64 15.21 0.47
C THR A 91 13.41 16.05 0.84
N ASP A 92 12.45 16.14 -0.05
CA ASP A 92 11.15 16.73 0.22
C ASP A 92 10.29 15.73 1.00
N PHE A 93 10.31 15.86 2.32
CA PHE A 93 9.55 14.98 3.23
C PHE A 93 8.02 15.11 3.10
N SER A 94 7.54 16.09 2.33
CA SER A 94 6.12 16.19 2.00
C SER A 94 5.68 15.12 1.00
N LYS A 95 6.64 14.47 0.33
CA LYS A 95 6.39 13.44 -0.69
C LYS A 95 6.87 12.08 -0.20
N ILE A 96 5.92 11.25 0.19
CA ILE A 96 6.19 9.91 0.72
C ILE A 96 6.78 8.99 -0.34
N VAL A 97 6.18 9.00 -1.55
CA VAL A 97 6.67 8.27 -2.72
C VAL A 97 6.71 9.27 -3.88
N PRO A 98 7.82 9.97 -4.11
CA PRO A 98 7.88 11.00 -5.12
C PRO A 98 7.91 10.41 -6.55
N LEU A 99 7.24 11.09 -7.46
CA LEU A 99 7.37 10.86 -8.90
C LEU A 99 8.39 11.84 -9.44
N VAL A 100 9.51 11.33 -9.90
CA VAL A 100 10.61 12.14 -10.48
C VAL A 100 10.57 12.03 -11.98
N TRP A 101 10.48 13.18 -12.67
CA TRP A 101 10.47 13.22 -14.11
C TRP A 101 11.90 13.30 -14.66
N LEU A 102 12.27 12.34 -15.51
CA LEU A 102 13.54 12.33 -16.22
C LEU A 102 13.47 13.24 -17.46
N ASP A 103 12.32 13.23 -18.14
CA ASP A 103 11.99 14.11 -19.23
C ASP A 103 10.47 14.36 -19.29
N LYS A 104 9.95 14.84 -20.39
CA LYS A 104 8.52 15.18 -20.55
C LYS A 104 7.59 13.96 -20.58
N GLU A 105 8.13 12.78 -20.87
CA GLU A 105 7.35 11.57 -21.12
C GLU A 105 7.66 10.43 -20.15
N VAL A 106 8.84 10.47 -19.49
CA VAL A 106 9.32 9.40 -18.63
C VAL A 106 9.46 9.89 -17.19
N GLY A 107 8.68 9.29 -16.30
CA GLY A 107 8.75 9.53 -14.86
C GLY A 107 9.15 8.26 -14.12
N ILE A 108 9.88 8.41 -13.03
CA ILE A 108 10.24 7.33 -12.11
C ILE A 108 9.50 7.53 -10.80
N LEU A 109 8.74 6.53 -10.39
CA LEU A 109 8.16 6.48 -9.05
C LEU A 109 9.18 5.90 -8.07
N GLU A 110 9.69 6.73 -7.18
CA GLU A 110 10.68 6.32 -6.17
C GLU A 110 10.00 5.58 -5.02
N SER A 111 9.80 4.29 -5.18
CA SER A 111 9.11 3.43 -4.22
C SER A 111 10.04 2.68 -3.26
N VAL A 112 11.35 2.87 -3.36
CA VAL A 112 12.35 2.17 -2.52
C VAL A 112 12.33 2.57 -1.06
N SER A 113 11.57 3.58 -0.68
CA SER A 113 11.37 4.00 0.70
C SER A 113 10.94 2.86 1.64
N TYR A 114 10.23 1.86 1.16
CA TYR A 114 9.83 0.71 1.97
C TYR A 114 11.02 -0.07 2.51
N THR A 115 12.17 -0.03 1.84
CA THR A 115 13.39 -0.71 2.28
C THR A 115 13.90 -0.16 3.61
N HIS A 116 13.62 1.10 3.90
CA HIS A 116 13.97 1.76 5.14
C HIS A 116 12.93 1.53 6.24
N LEU A 117 11.77 1.01 5.87
CA LEU A 117 10.69 0.64 6.78
C LEU A 117 10.80 -0.81 7.24
N THR A 118 11.73 -1.57 6.70
CA THR A 118 12.00 -2.88 7.27
C THR A 118 12.34 -2.64 8.72
N LEU A 119 11.43 -3.08 9.57
CA LEU A 119 11.58 -3.01 11.00
C LEU A 119 12.96 -3.48 11.38
N PRO A 120 13.63 -2.79 12.30
CA PRO A 120 14.82 -3.35 12.91
C PRO A 120 14.41 -4.72 13.42
N THR A 121 14.77 -5.70 12.63
CA THR A 121 14.64 -7.08 13.06
C THR A 121 15.44 -7.18 14.32
N ASN A 122 14.77 -7.54 15.35
CA ASN A 122 15.30 -7.88 16.63
C ASN A 122 16.77 -8.23 16.65
N SER A 123 17.51 -7.31 16.95
CA SER A 123 18.76 -7.63 17.59
C SER A 123 18.46 -8.14 19.00
#